data_6a195bc1bbc9586ec3dffec86eac67ff
#
_entry.id   6a195bc1bbc9586ec3dffec86eac67ff
#
_cell.length_a   1.000
_cell.length_b   1.000
_cell.length_c   1.000
_cell.angle_alpha   90.00
_cell.angle_beta   90.00
_cell.angle_gamma   90.00
#
_symmetry.space_group_name_H-M   'P 1'
#
loop_
_entity.id
_entity.type
_entity.pdbx_description
1 polymer ?
#
loop_
_entity_poly.entity_id
_entity_poly.type
_entity_poly.pdbx_seq_one_letter_code
_entity_poly.pdbx_strand_id
1 'polypeptide(L)'
;GFTQRDFAFRNAAWVISDMVSERGGDRGLREGFQALIEPAVPIAPDAAPLGTAAEESRSIKAVAKRFGADLVGIAEIDLRWHYATRVDVRDFSKAPNELPDGMTHVIVMAHEMAPELVATYPSALAGAATGMEYSHEAAIAIQLASYIRHLGYDAVASMNDTALAVPYAIQAGLGEYGRNQMVLTPEYGPRVRFSKVFTSLPLAADAPRRLGLHDYCQSCTRCADSCPPRALPFGDPEEGGDSPSTIRGVRKWSANCEKCFGFWAKLRSDCAICMRVCPFNRSYDRFADRLWRRLATGRWRALARWWAERWPAERHTASDWWKKAGDSNGGGG
;
A
#
# COMPACT_ATOMS: atom_id res chain seq x y z
N GLY A 1 -5.92 15.99 17.33
CA GLY A 1 -5.89 15.17 16.15
C GLY A 1 -7.26 14.58 15.78
N PHE A 2 -8.38 15.01 16.43
CA PHE A 2 -9.74 14.53 16.17
C PHE A 2 -10.73 15.70 16.18
N THR A 3 -10.28 16.86 15.72
CA THR A 3 -11.14 18.06 15.54
C THR A 3 -11.94 17.95 14.25
N GLN A 4 -12.97 18.79 14.11
CA GLN A 4 -13.74 18.89 12.87
C GLN A 4 -12.82 19.18 11.66
N ARG A 5 -11.80 20.03 11.84
CA ARG A 5 -10.84 20.37 10.79
C ARG A 5 -10.03 19.16 10.34
N ASP A 6 -9.59 18.31 11.28
CA ASP A 6 -8.86 17.06 10.97
C ASP A 6 -9.73 16.09 10.16
N PHE A 7 -11.01 15.94 10.58
CA PHE A 7 -11.96 15.10 9.84
C PHE A 7 -12.36 15.68 8.48
N ALA A 8 -12.47 17.00 8.35
CA ALA A 8 -12.76 17.64 7.07
C ALA A 8 -11.67 17.35 6.05
N PHE A 9 -10.39 17.49 6.44
CA PHE A 9 -9.28 17.15 5.55
C PHE A 9 -9.26 15.66 5.23
N ARG A 10 -9.38 14.79 6.23
CA ARG A 10 -9.46 13.34 6.01
C ARG A 10 -10.56 12.96 5.02
N ASN A 11 -11.76 13.47 5.23
CA ASN A 11 -12.90 13.10 4.39
C ASN A 11 -12.75 13.63 2.95
N ALA A 12 -12.25 14.85 2.79
CA ALA A 12 -11.96 15.41 1.46
C ALA A 12 -10.90 14.61 0.71
N ALA A 13 -9.89 14.09 1.40
CA ALA A 13 -8.83 13.28 0.81
C ALA A 13 -9.33 11.98 0.16
N TRP A 14 -10.45 11.43 0.62
CA TRP A 14 -11.04 10.18 0.09
C TRP A 14 -12.01 10.40 -1.08
N VAL A 15 -12.42 11.64 -1.36
CA VAL A 15 -13.55 11.92 -2.28
C VAL A 15 -13.35 11.30 -3.66
N ILE A 16 -12.16 11.40 -4.23
CA ILE A 16 -11.90 10.85 -5.58
C ILE A 16 -11.97 9.32 -5.57
N SER A 17 -11.35 8.67 -4.58
CA SER A 17 -11.45 7.22 -4.43
C SER A 17 -12.92 6.76 -4.27
N ASP A 18 -13.69 7.47 -3.44
CA ASP A 18 -15.11 7.16 -3.24
C ASP A 18 -15.92 7.34 -4.54
N MET A 19 -15.64 8.37 -5.34
CA MET A 19 -16.32 8.62 -6.61
C MET A 19 -16.06 7.58 -7.69
N VAL A 20 -14.85 7.03 -7.73
CA VAL A 20 -14.44 6.06 -8.76
C VAL A 20 -14.55 4.60 -8.29
N SER A 21 -15.00 4.35 -7.08
CA SER A 21 -15.33 3.02 -6.60
C SER A 21 -16.78 2.67 -6.87
N GLU A 22 -17.08 1.41 -7.15
CA GLU A 22 -18.43 0.92 -7.47
C GLU A 22 -19.47 1.32 -6.41
N ARG A 23 -19.08 1.29 -5.14
CA ARG A 23 -19.99 1.60 -4.03
C ARG A 23 -19.99 3.04 -3.60
N GLY A 24 -18.87 3.71 -3.68
CA GLY A 24 -18.78 5.13 -3.39
C GLY A 24 -19.56 5.95 -4.40
N GLY A 25 -19.46 5.57 -5.69
CA GLY A 25 -20.23 6.18 -6.77
C GLY A 25 -21.75 5.99 -6.64
N ASP A 26 -22.20 4.84 -6.10
CA ASP A 26 -23.63 4.52 -5.96
C ASP A 26 -24.28 5.24 -4.75
N ARG A 27 -23.61 5.25 -3.59
CA ARG A 27 -24.25 5.71 -2.34
C ARG A 27 -23.36 6.56 -1.43
N GLY A 28 -22.19 6.95 -1.87
CA GLY A 28 -21.21 7.66 -1.03
C GLY A 28 -20.69 6.84 0.14
N LEU A 29 -20.79 5.50 0.06
CA LEU A 29 -20.36 4.59 1.12
C LEU A 29 -18.95 4.11 0.87
N ARG A 30 -18.05 4.46 1.77
CA ARG A 30 -16.68 3.94 1.76
C ARG A 30 -16.64 2.51 2.28
N GLU A 31 -15.97 1.66 1.57
CA GLU A 31 -15.70 0.28 1.97
C GLU A 31 -14.22 -0.07 1.87
N GLY A 32 -13.81 -1.17 2.51
CA GLY A 32 -12.42 -1.61 2.53
C GLY A 32 -11.89 -2.14 1.21
N PHE A 33 -12.76 -2.59 0.32
CA PHE A 33 -12.38 -3.25 -0.93
C PHE A 33 -12.42 -2.33 -2.14
N GLN A 34 -12.61 -1.11 -2.08
CA GLN A 34 -12.46 -0.10 -3.14
C GLN A 34 -12.37 -0.68 -4.58
N ALA A 35 -13.36 -1.52 -4.97
CA ALA A 35 -13.45 -1.99 -6.34
C ALA A 35 -13.71 -0.79 -7.27
N LEU A 36 -12.84 -0.61 -8.26
CA LEU A 36 -12.92 0.53 -9.16
C LEU A 36 -14.02 0.33 -10.19
N ILE A 37 -14.67 1.43 -10.54
CA ILE A 37 -15.56 1.47 -11.69
C ILE A 37 -14.70 1.23 -12.94
N GLU A 38 -15.05 0.20 -13.74
CA GLU A 38 -14.38 -0.08 -14.99
C GLU A 38 -14.51 1.11 -15.94
N PRO A 39 -13.40 1.64 -16.46
CA PRO A 39 -13.48 2.69 -17.44
C PRO A 39 -14.16 2.17 -18.70
N ALA A 40 -15.14 2.91 -19.25
CA ALA A 40 -15.81 2.58 -20.50
C ALA A 40 -14.89 2.80 -21.72
N VAL A 41 -13.66 2.33 -21.65
CA VAL A 41 -12.66 2.41 -22.72
C VAL A 41 -12.63 1.06 -23.42
N PRO A 42 -13.09 0.95 -24.67
CA PRO A 42 -13.00 -0.29 -25.39
C PRO A 42 -11.53 -0.66 -25.67
N ILE A 43 -11.27 -1.96 -25.80
CA ILE A 43 -9.97 -2.43 -26.27
C ILE A 43 -9.87 -2.03 -27.75
N ALA A 44 -8.75 -1.43 -28.14
CA ALA A 44 -8.52 -1.07 -29.53
C ALA A 44 -8.59 -2.32 -30.43
N PRO A 45 -9.25 -2.24 -31.58
CA PRO A 45 -9.46 -3.42 -32.44
C PRO A 45 -8.16 -4.00 -33.01
N ASP A 46 -7.17 -3.13 -33.21
CA ASP A 46 -5.85 -3.51 -33.70
C ASP A 46 -4.84 -3.38 -32.56
N ALA A 47 -4.18 -4.48 -32.25
CA ALA A 47 -3.11 -4.45 -31.23
C ALA A 47 -1.88 -3.70 -31.77
N ALA A 48 -1.34 -2.81 -30.96
CA ALA A 48 -0.10 -2.11 -31.27
C ALA A 48 1.04 -3.12 -31.48
N PRO A 49 1.94 -2.89 -32.43
CA PRO A 49 3.15 -3.69 -32.57
C PRO A 49 3.98 -3.62 -31.29
N LEU A 50 4.33 -4.77 -30.74
CA LEU A 50 5.14 -4.86 -29.53
C LEU A 50 6.62 -5.10 -29.88
N GLY A 51 7.48 -4.56 -29.03
CA GLY A 51 8.87 -4.98 -28.91
C GLY A 51 9.00 -6.29 -28.14
N THR A 52 10.16 -6.50 -27.53
CA THR A 52 10.33 -7.62 -26.60
C THR A 52 9.54 -7.38 -25.31
N ALA A 53 9.16 -8.43 -24.60
CA ALA A 53 8.47 -8.32 -23.30
C ALA A 53 9.24 -7.44 -22.29
N ALA A 54 10.57 -7.46 -22.35
CA ALA A 54 11.43 -6.61 -21.52
C ALA A 54 11.35 -5.12 -21.91
N GLU A 55 11.21 -4.80 -23.19
CA GLU A 55 11.02 -3.43 -23.67
C GLU A 55 9.66 -2.90 -23.25
N GLU A 56 8.61 -3.69 -23.46
CA GLU A 56 7.26 -3.32 -23.03
C GLU A 56 7.17 -3.12 -21.51
N SER A 57 7.83 -3.98 -20.73
CA SER A 57 7.90 -3.80 -19.28
C SER A 57 8.57 -2.50 -18.86
N ARG A 58 9.62 -2.07 -19.54
CA ARG A 58 10.25 -0.77 -19.30
C ARG A 58 9.31 0.38 -19.67
N SER A 59 8.63 0.27 -20.80
CA SER A 59 7.68 1.28 -21.30
C SER A 59 6.50 1.44 -20.33
N ILE A 60 5.89 0.34 -19.91
CA ILE A 60 4.78 0.33 -18.94
C ILE A 60 5.21 0.95 -17.60
N LYS A 61 6.38 0.57 -17.08
CA LYS A 61 6.91 1.17 -15.84
C LYS A 61 7.15 2.67 -15.99
N ALA A 62 7.64 3.12 -17.14
CA ALA A 62 7.84 4.55 -17.41
C ALA A 62 6.51 5.31 -17.48
N VAL A 63 5.49 4.74 -18.14
CA VAL A 63 4.14 5.33 -18.23
C VAL A 63 3.48 5.40 -16.86
N ALA A 64 3.50 4.31 -16.08
CA ALA A 64 2.95 4.29 -14.72
C ALA A 64 3.59 5.36 -13.83
N LYS A 65 4.91 5.54 -13.90
CA LYS A 65 5.63 6.61 -13.19
C LYS A 65 5.24 8.01 -13.68
N ARG A 66 4.94 8.20 -14.95
CA ARG A 66 4.45 9.48 -15.49
C ARG A 66 3.05 9.81 -15.01
N PHE A 67 2.22 8.79 -14.78
CA PHE A 67 0.92 8.97 -14.14
C PHE A 67 1.01 9.23 -12.63
N GLY A 68 2.17 9.01 -12.00
CA GLY A 68 2.43 9.38 -10.62
C GLY A 68 2.77 8.21 -9.69
N ALA A 69 2.95 6.99 -10.19
CA ALA A 69 3.42 5.89 -9.34
C ALA A 69 4.87 6.08 -8.91
N ASP A 70 5.15 5.92 -7.62
CA ASP A 70 6.51 6.08 -7.06
C ASP A 70 7.39 4.86 -7.38
N LEU A 71 6.85 3.64 -7.15
CA LEU A 71 7.52 2.40 -7.50
C LEU A 71 6.60 1.55 -8.36
N VAL A 72 7.20 0.82 -9.32
CA VAL A 72 6.45 -0.05 -10.23
C VAL A 72 7.22 -1.35 -10.40
N GLY A 73 6.51 -2.46 -10.24
CA GLY A 73 7.02 -3.80 -10.51
C GLY A 73 5.97 -4.64 -11.24
N ILE A 74 6.38 -5.73 -11.82
CA ILE A 74 5.53 -6.62 -12.61
C ILE A 74 5.71 -8.05 -12.07
N ALA A 75 4.60 -8.76 -11.88
CA ALA A 75 4.60 -10.17 -11.52
C ALA A 75 3.71 -10.97 -12.47
N GLU A 76 3.94 -12.26 -12.58
CA GLU A 76 2.98 -13.18 -13.20
C GLU A 76 1.76 -13.34 -12.28
N ILE A 77 0.59 -13.59 -12.87
CA ILE A 77 -0.62 -13.87 -12.10
C ILE A 77 -0.48 -15.18 -11.36
N ASP A 78 -0.77 -15.16 -10.07
CA ASP A 78 -0.78 -16.30 -9.18
C ASP A 78 -2.14 -16.37 -8.46
N LEU A 79 -2.98 -17.28 -8.90
CA LEU A 79 -4.36 -17.41 -8.41
C LEU A 79 -4.45 -17.75 -6.91
N ARG A 80 -3.36 -18.20 -6.28
CA ARG A 80 -3.31 -18.41 -4.82
C ARG A 80 -3.54 -17.12 -4.03
N TRP A 81 -3.29 -15.97 -4.64
CA TRP A 81 -3.44 -14.66 -4.02
C TRP A 81 -4.77 -13.98 -4.33
N HIS A 82 -5.60 -14.60 -5.16
CA HIS A 82 -6.91 -14.05 -5.52
C HIS A 82 -7.96 -14.40 -4.48
N TYR A 83 -8.88 -13.48 -4.26
CA TYR A 83 -10.07 -13.77 -3.46
C TYR A 83 -10.98 -14.74 -4.20
N ALA A 84 -11.50 -15.73 -3.50
CA ALA A 84 -12.38 -16.72 -4.10
C ALA A 84 -13.73 -16.12 -4.54
N THR A 85 -14.21 -15.12 -3.80
CA THR A 85 -15.50 -14.46 -4.08
C THR A 85 -15.40 -12.97 -3.73
N ARG A 86 -16.19 -12.17 -4.43
CA ARG A 86 -16.56 -10.81 -3.99
C ARG A 86 -17.76 -10.93 -3.03
N VAL A 87 -17.75 -10.17 -1.95
CA VAL A 87 -18.83 -10.16 -0.96
C VAL A 87 -19.38 -8.74 -0.85
N ASP A 88 -20.70 -8.60 -1.06
CA ASP A 88 -21.38 -7.35 -0.74
C ASP A 88 -21.61 -7.26 0.78
N VAL A 89 -21.01 -6.27 1.43
CA VAL A 89 -21.11 -6.12 2.90
C VAL A 89 -22.50 -5.65 3.37
N ARG A 90 -23.38 -5.25 2.46
CA ARG A 90 -24.74 -4.78 2.79
C ARG A 90 -25.70 -5.93 3.02
N ASP A 91 -25.61 -6.96 2.21
CA ASP A 91 -26.52 -8.12 2.22
C ASP A 91 -25.78 -9.46 2.29
N PHE A 92 -24.44 -9.43 2.35
CA PHE A 92 -23.56 -10.60 2.36
C PHE A 92 -23.71 -11.51 1.13
N SER A 93 -24.30 -11.01 0.05
CA SER A 93 -24.33 -11.72 -1.22
C SER A 93 -22.92 -11.96 -1.74
N LYS A 94 -22.74 -13.08 -2.44
CA LYS A 94 -21.44 -13.48 -3.01
C LYS A 94 -21.55 -13.52 -4.52
N ALA A 95 -20.53 -13.01 -5.19
CA ALA A 95 -20.36 -13.11 -6.62
C ALA A 95 -18.98 -13.71 -6.95
N PRO A 96 -18.80 -14.35 -8.11
CA PRO A 96 -17.48 -14.76 -8.58
C PRO A 96 -16.50 -13.57 -8.59
N ASN A 97 -15.24 -13.85 -8.26
CA ASN A 97 -14.17 -12.87 -8.35
C ASN A 97 -13.21 -13.32 -9.46
N GLU A 98 -13.67 -13.17 -10.69
CA GLU A 98 -12.97 -13.64 -11.87
C GLU A 98 -12.40 -12.47 -12.66
N LEU A 99 -11.21 -12.67 -13.21
CA LEU A 99 -10.62 -11.78 -14.20
C LEU A 99 -11.05 -12.24 -15.61
N PRO A 100 -11.09 -11.34 -16.59
CA PRO A 100 -11.23 -11.72 -17.98
C PRO A 100 -10.19 -12.77 -18.40
N ASP A 101 -10.57 -13.61 -19.37
CA ASP A 101 -9.68 -14.63 -19.90
C ASP A 101 -8.41 -14.01 -20.53
N GLY A 102 -7.31 -14.76 -20.49
CA GLY A 102 -6.06 -14.34 -21.11
C GLY A 102 -5.20 -13.37 -20.30
N MET A 103 -5.62 -12.99 -19.12
CA MET A 103 -4.77 -12.21 -18.20
C MET A 103 -3.58 -13.02 -17.72
N THR A 104 -2.37 -12.51 -17.88
CA THR A 104 -1.13 -13.23 -17.59
C THR A 104 -0.25 -12.50 -16.58
N HIS A 105 -0.33 -11.19 -16.51
CA HIS A 105 0.54 -10.36 -15.69
C HIS A 105 -0.23 -9.38 -14.81
N VAL A 106 0.38 -9.01 -13.70
CA VAL A 106 -0.06 -7.93 -12.82
C VAL A 106 1.04 -6.89 -12.68
N ILE A 107 0.69 -5.65 -12.98
CA ILE A 107 1.54 -4.47 -12.74
C ILE A 107 1.18 -3.96 -11.35
N VAL A 108 2.15 -3.94 -10.46
CA VAL A 108 1.99 -3.48 -9.08
C VAL A 108 2.64 -2.12 -8.93
N MET A 109 1.87 -1.16 -8.48
CA MET A 109 2.33 0.22 -8.26
C MET A 109 2.30 0.54 -6.77
N ALA A 110 3.36 1.17 -6.27
CA ALA A 110 3.42 1.67 -4.91
C ALA A 110 3.39 3.19 -4.90
N HIS A 111 2.67 3.75 -3.93
CA HIS A 111 2.43 5.18 -3.76
C HIS A 111 2.85 5.59 -2.36
N GLU A 112 3.76 6.56 -2.24
CA GLU A 112 4.26 7.04 -0.96
C GLU A 112 3.20 7.84 -0.21
N MET A 113 2.92 7.48 1.03
CA MET A 113 2.08 8.30 1.92
C MET A 113 2.89 9.46 2.49
N ALA A 114 2.29 10.64 2.58
CA ALA A 114 2.92 11.85 3.12
C ALA A 114 3.52 11.63 4.52
N PRO A 115 4.86 11.69 4.68
CA PRO A 115 5.53 11.31 5.94
C PRO A 115 5.13 12.19 7.11
N GLU A 116 4.88 13.47 6.89
CA GLU A 116 4.48 14.42 7.93
C GLU A 116 3.06 14.17 8.46
N LEU A 117 2.15 13.66 7.62
CA LEU A 117 0.82 13.22 8.04
C LEU A 117 0.89 11.88 8.77
N VAL A 118 1.66 10.92 8.25
CA VAL A 118 1.89 9.61 8.91
C VAL A 118 2.51 9.80 10.29
N ALA A 119 3.37 10.79 10.50
CA ALA A 119 3.96 11.11 11.79
C ALA A 119 2.91 11.52 12.86
N THR A 120 1.70 11.89 12.45
CA THR A 120 0.61 12.28 13.38
C THR A 120 -0.27 11.11 13.85
N TYR A 121 -0.08 9.88 13.36
CA TYR A 121 -0.86 8.72 13.83
C TYR A 121 -0.70 8.51 15.36
N PRO A 122 -1.77 8.15 16.09
CA PRO A 122 -3.15 8.01 15.64
C PRO A 122 -3.89 9.36 15.65
N SER A 123 -4.42 9.76 14.51
CA SER A 123 -5.27 10.96 14.40
C SER A 123 -6.15 10.88 13.16
N ALA A 124 -7.26 11.63 13.15
CA ALA A 124 -8.07 11.78 11.95
C ALA A 124 -7.28 12.49 10.83
N LEU A 125 -6.41 13.44 11.20
CA LEU A 125 -5.49 14.09 10.26
C LEU A 125 -4.59 13.10 9.53
N ALA A 126 -4.01 12.13 10.24
CA ALA A 126 -3.19 11.09 9.62
C ALA A 126 -3.98 10.23 8.61
N GLY A 127 -5.28 10.06 8.84
CA GLY A 127 -6.18 9.38 7.90
C GLY A 127 -6.31 10.10 6.55
N ALA A 128 -5.94 11.40 6.47
CA ALA A 128 -5.85 12.10 5.20
C ALA A 128 -4.72 11.54 4.31
N ALA A 129 -3.56 11.14 4.89
CA ALA A 129 -2.51 10.50 4.12
C ALA A 129 -3.00 9.20 3.46
N THR A 130 -3.80 8.41 4.18
CA THR A 130 -4.43 7.21 3.61
C THR A 130 -5.39 7.57 2.47
N GLY A 131 -6.28 8.53 2.69
CA GLY A 131 -7.29 8.92 1.70
C GLY A 131 -6.71 9.55 0.44
N MET A 132 -5.67 10.37 0.57
CA MET A 132 -4.94 10.95 -0.56
C MET A 132 -4.40 9.85 -1.47
N GLU A 133 -3.72 8.87 -0.88
CA GLU A 133 -3.11 7.81 -1.68
C GLU A 133 -4.15 6.87 -2.30
N TYR A 134 -5.26 6.57 -1.62
CA TYR A 134 -6.37 5.86 -2.24
C TYR A 134 -6.97 6.62 -3.43
N SER A 135 -7.03 7.93 -3.35
CA SER A 135 -7.51 8.78 -4.46
C SER A 135 -6.51 8.84 -5.62
N HIS A 136 -5.21 8.95 -5.32
CA HIS A 136 -4.15 8.96 -6.34
C HIS A 136 -4.00 7.60 -7.02
N GLU A 137 -3.88 6.52 -6.25
CA GLU A 137 -3.70 5.17 -6.78
C GLU A 137 -4.88 4.71 -7.65
N ALA A 138 -6.11 5.11 -7.30
CA ALA A 138 -7.29 4.84 -8.12
C ALA A 138 -7.19 5.50 -9.49
N ALA A 139 -6.87 6.80 -9.52
CA ALA A 139 -6.71 7.54 -10.77
C ALA A 139 -5.59 6.96 -11.65
N ILE A 140 -4.44 6.63 -11.06
CA ILE A 140 -3.29 6.08 -11.76
C ILE A 140 -3.59 4.69 -12.33
N ALA A 141 -4.28 3.83 -11.55
CA ALA A 141 -4.64 2.48 -12.00
C ALA A 141 -5.61 2.52 -13.18
N ILE A 142 -6.64 3.40 -13.12
CA ILE A 142 -7.60 3.61 -14.22
C ILE A 142 -6.88 4.14 -15.47
N GLN A 143 -6.01 5.13 -15.33
CA GLN A 143 -5.24 5.69 -16.45
C GLN A 143 -4.34 4.63 -17.11
N LEU A 144 -3.65 3.82 -16.32
CA LEU A 144 -2.77 2.78 -16.83
C LEU A 144 -3.55 1.66 -17.52
N ALA A 145 -4.67 1.22 -16.96
CA ALA A 145 -5.56 0.24 -17.59
C ALA A 145 -6.10 0.78 -18.91
N SER A 146 -6.54 2.03 -18.93
CA SER A 146 -7.00 2.71 -20.17
C SER A 146 -5.89 2.78 -21.22
N TYR A 147 -4.66 3.13 -20.83
CA TYR A 147 -3.51 3.15 -21.74
C TYR A 147 -3.28 1.78 -22.40
N ILE A 148 -3.31 0.70 -21.62
CA ILE A 148 -3.11 -0.66 -22.11
C ILE A 148 -4.26 -1.07 -23.06
N ARG A 149 -5.50 -0.71 -22.74
CA ARG A 149 -6.66 -0.97 -23.64
C ARG A 149 -6.52 -0.23 -24.96
N HIS A 150 -5.99 0.98 -24.98
CA HIS A 150 -5.66 1.70 -26.22
C HIS A 150 -4.51 1.06 -27.02
N LEU A 151 -3.67 0.25 -26.41
CA LEU A 151 -2.68 -0.58 -27.12
C LEU A 151 -3.28 -1.86 -27.73
N GLY A 152 -4.57 -2.14 -27.49
CA GLY A 152 -5.24 -3.35 -27.99
C GLY A 152 -5.11 -4.57 -27.09
N TYR A 153 -4.76 -4.37 -25.81
CA TYR A 153 -4.67 -5.44 -24.81
C TYR A 153 -5.67 -5.21 -23.69
N ASP A 154 -6.17 -6.30 -23.12
CA ASP A 154 -7.09 -6.18 -22.00
C ASP A 154 -6.36 -5.80 -20.70
N ALA A 155 -7.04 -5.01 -19.86
CA ALA A 155 -6.50 -4.55 -18.59
C ALA A 155 -7.62 -4.24 -17.60
N VAL A 156 -7.43 -4.65 -16.33
CA VAL A 156 -8.36 -4.42 -15.20
C VAL A 156 -7.62 -3.67 -14.11
N ALA A 157 -8.12 -2.48 -13.77
CA ALA A 157 -7.63 -1.70 -12.65
C ALA A 157 -8.15 -2.28 -11.32
N SER A 158 -7.30 -2.39 -10.31
CA SER A 158 -7.63 -2.99 -9.02
C SER A 158 -6.87 -2.30 -7.90
N MET A 159 -7.55 -2.11 -6.78
CA MET A 159 -6.97 -1.61 -5.54
C MET A 159 -6.89 -2.71 -4.49
N ASN A 160 -7.78 -2.71 -3.50
CA ASN A 160 -7.85 -3.75 -2.46
C ASN A 160 -8.72 -4.94 -2.84
N ASP A 161 -9.47 -4.82 -3.92
CA ASP A 161 -10.30 -5.86 -4.52
C ASP A 161 -9.47 -6.90 -5.29
N THR A 162 -10.13 -7.88 -5.85
CA THR A 162 -9.59 -8.91 -6.75
C THR A 162 -8.53 -9.81 -6.13
N ALA A 163 -7.44 -9.26 -5.61
CA ALA A 163 -6.32 -10.04 -5.08
C ALA A 163 -5.51 -9.29 -4.03
N LEU A 164 -4.79 -10.06 -3.21
CA LEU A 164 -3.90 -9.55 -2.17
C LEU A 164 -2.73 -8.75 -2.76
N ALA A 165 -2.61 -7.48 -2.39
CA ALA A 165 -1.54 -6.61 -2.87
C ALA A 165 -0.16 -6.98 -2.30
N VAL A 166 -0.08 -7.42 -1.04
CA VAL A 166 1.19 -7.70 -0.34
C VAL A 166 2.01 -8.80 -1.02
N PRO A 167 1.47 -10.00 -1.33
CA PRO A 167 2.23 -11.03 -2.04
C PRO A 167 2.70 -10.55 -3.42
N TYR A 168 1.84 -9.88 -4.16
CA TYR A 168 2.20 -9.36 -5.49
C TYR A 168 3.29 -8.30 -5.45
N ALA A 169 3.26 -7.39 -4.46
CA ALA A 169 4.32 -6.40 -4.28
C ALA A 169 5.69 -7.06 -3.99
N ILE A 170 5.70 -8.18 -3.25
CA ILE A 170 6.91 -8.96 -2.98
C ILE A 170 7.38 -9.69 -4.25
N GLN A 171 6.46 -10.34 -4.97
CA GLN A 171 6.77 -11.04 -6.24
C GLN A 171 7.30 -10.06 -7.30
N ALA A 172 6.73 -8.87 -7.35
CA ALA A 172 7.18 -7.78 -8.23
C ALA A 172 8.47 -7.07 -7.76
N GLY A 173 9.13 -7.57 -6.70
CA GLY A 173 10.42 -7.07 -6.23
C GLY A 173 10.39 -5.71 -5.55
N LEU A 174 9.22 -5.21 -5.12
CA LEU A 174 9.08 -3.88 -4.52
C LEU A 174 9.54 -3.82 -3.06
N GLY A 175 9.53 -4.95 -2.35
CA GLY A 175 9.93 -4.98 -0.95
C GLY A 175 9.87 -6.35 -0.31
N GLU A 176 9.98 -6.40 1.01
CA GLU A 176 9.91 -7.62 1.82
C GLU A 176 8.82 -7.50 2.89
N TYR A 177 8.31 -8.64 3.35
CA TYR A 177 7.29 -8.71 4.37
C TYR A 177 7.82 -8.32 5.75
N GLY A 178 7.19 -7.34 6.41
CA GLY A 178 7.52 -6.90 7.75
C GLY A 178 6.68 -7.55 8.85
N ARG A 179 7.15 -7.49 10.10
CA ARG A 179 6.40 -7.97 11.30
C ARG A 179 5.04 -7.28 11.46
N ASN A 180 4.89 -6.07 10.95
CA ASN A 180 3.64 -5.30 10.96
C ASN A 180 2.66 -5.69 9.84
N GLN A 181 2.90 -6.78 9.13
CA GLN A 181 2.14 -7.27 7.97
C GLN A 181 2.16 -6.35 6.74
N MET A 182 3.00 -5.35 6.72
CA MET A 182 3.17 -4.45 5.58
C MET A 182 4.37 -4.86 4.74
N VAL A 183 4.35 -4.52 3.47
CA VAL A 183 5.57 -4.55 2.64
C VAL A 183 6.48 -3.42 3.10
N LEU A 184 7.72 -3.75 3.35
CA LEU A 184 8.77 -2.77 3.60
C LEU A 184 9.52 -2.54 2.29
N THR A 185 9.40 -1.35 1.73
CA THR A 185 10.18 -0.95 0.56
C THR A 185 11.51 -0.33 0.99
N PRO A 186 12.59 -0.46 0.20
CA PRO A 186 13.87 0.18 0.52
C PRO A 186 13.80 1.71 0.56
N GLU A 187 12.90 2.28 -0.24
CA GLU A 187 12.77 3.72 -0.43
C GLU A 187 11.93 4.37 0.66
N TYR A 188 10.78 3.77 1.00
CA TYR A 188 9.75 4.40 1.85
C TYR A 188 9.41 3.58 3.10
N GLY A 189 10.09 2.43 3.31
CA GLY A 189 9.72 1.51 4.37
C GLY A 189 8.28 1.03 4.23
N PRO A 190 7.48 1.01 5.31
CA PRO A 190 6.08 0.58 5.25
C PRO A 190 5.11 1.67 4.77
N ARG A 191 5.58 2.88 4.46
CA ARG A 191 4.77 4.06 4.19
C ARG A 191 4.35 4.15 2.72
N VAL A 192 3.75 3.06 2.23
CA VAL A 192 3.24 2.94 0.85
C VAL A 192 1.85 2.32 0.81
N ARG A 193 1.10 2.67 -0.23
CA ARG A 193 -0.12 2.01 -0.68
C ARG A 193 0.14 1.31 -2.00
N PHE A 194 -0.70 0.33 -2.35
CA PHE A 194 -0.50 -0.46 -3.57
C PHE A 194 -1.78 -0.54 -4.37
N SER A 195 -1.70 -0.12 -5.62
CA SER A 195 -2.67 -0.45 -6.66
C SER A 195 -2.11 -1.48 -7.64
N LYS A 196 -2.99 -2.08 -8.42
CA LYS A 196 -2.65 -3.14 -9.37
C LYS A 196 -3.36 -2.89 -10.70
N VAL A 197 -2.75 -3.35 -11.78
CA VAL A 197 -3.41 -3.50 -13.08
C VAL A 197 -3.11 -4.90 -13.58
N PHE A 198 -4.15 -5.73 -13.71
CA PHE A 198 -4.07 -7.04 -14.34
C PHE A 198 -4.17 -6.85 -15.85
N THR A 199 -3.42 -7.64 -16.65
CA THR A 199 -3.38 -7.43 -18.10
C THR A 199 -3.04 -8.68 -18.89
N SER A 200 -3.54 -8.73 -20.13
CA SER A 200 -3.14 -9.69 -21.13
C SER A 200 -1.90 -9.26 -21.94
N LEU A 201 -1.40 -8.03 -21.74
CA LEU A 201 -0.19 -7.54 -22.39
C LEU A 201 1.01 -8.42 -22.03
N PRO A 202 1.75 -8.97 -23.00
CA PRO A 202 2.93 -9.77 -22.73
C PRO A 202 4.05 -8.92 -22.12
N LEU A 203 4.41 -9.22 -20.86
CA LEU A 203 5.42 -8.50 -20.11
C LEU A 203 6.50 -9.46 -19.57
N ALA A 204 7.65 -8.92 -19.23
CA ALA A 204 8.67 -9.64 -18.46
C ALA A 204 8.45 -9.35 -16.97
N ALA A 205 8.21 -10.38 -16.18
CA ALA A 205 8.05 -10.25 -14.74
C ALA A 205 9.40 -9.90 -14.06
N ASP A 206 9.30 -9.11 -12.99
CA ASP A 206 10.41 -8.90 -12.06
C ASP A 206 10.52 -10.12 -11.13
N ALA A 207 11.60 -10.17 -10.36
CA ALA A 207 11.81 -11.24 -9.38
C ALA A 207 11.76 -10.70 -7.95
N PRO A 208 11.32 -11.51 -6.98
CA PRO A 208 11.44 -11.18 -5.57
C PRO A 208 12.89 -10.85 -5.19
N ARG A 209 13.07 -9.83 -4.35
CA ARG A 209 14.40 -9.35 -3.95
C ARG A 209 14.65 -9.64 -2.47
N ARG A 210 15.86 -10.15 -2.15
CA ARG A 210 16.32 -10.18 -0.76
C ARG A 210 17.02 -8.87 -0.42
N LEU A 211 16.38 -8.07 0.41
CA LEU A 211 16.80 -6.73 0.77
C LEU A 211 17.31 -6.61 2.21
N GLY A 212 17.11 -7.67 3.03
CA GLY A 212 17.49 -7.71 4.43
C GLY A 212 16.55 -6.95 5.37
N LEU A 213 15.43 -6.46 4.86
CA LEU A 213 14.40 -5.76 5.65
C LEU A 213 13.65 -6.76 6.53
N HIS A 214 13.26 -7.89 5.97
CA HIS A 214 12.63 -9.00 6.70
C HIS A 214 13.54 -9.50 7.84
N ASP A 215 14.83 -9.69 7.56
CA ASP A 215 15.80 -10.15 8.54
C ASP A 215 15.95 -9.19 9.74
N TYR A 216 15.85 -7.88 9.50
CA TYR A 216 15.82 -6.90 10.60
C TYR A 216 14.60 -7.09 11.50
N CYS A 217 13.44 -7.38 10.92
CA CYS A 217 12.19 -7.60 11.65
C CYS A 217 12.23 -8.82 12.56
N GLN A 218 13.08 -9.83 12.30
CA GLN A 218 13.22 -11.01 13.16
C GLN A 218 13.60 -10.64 14.59
N SER A 219 14.38 -9.59 14.75
CA SER A 219 14.85 -9.13 16.07
C SER A 219 14.24 -7.79 16.52
N CYS A 220 13.45 -7.12 15.67
CA CYS A 220 12.80 -5.86 15.97
C CYS A 220 11.32 -6.09 16.30
N THR A 221 10.88 -5.72 17.51
CA THR A 221 9.51 -5.85 17.99
C THR A 221 8.78 -4.51 18.11
N ARG A 222 9.39 -3.41 17.67
CA ARG A 222 8.93 -2.05 17.95
C ARG A 222 7.47 -1.78 17.54
N CYS A 223 7.03 -2.34 16.41
CA CYS A 223 5.64 -2.23 15.97
C CYS A 223 4.68 -2.98 16.91
N ALA A 224 5.08 -4.16 17.42
CA ALA A 224 4.31 -4.95 18.36
C ALA A 224 4.27 -4.30 19.76
N ASP A 225 5.42 -3.77 20.24
CA ASP A 225 5.50 -3.04 21.51
C ASP A 225 4.59 -1.81 21.52
N SER A 226 4.51 -1.10 20.43
CA SER A 226 3.74 0.13 20.26
C SER A 226 2.28 -0.09 19.89
N CYS A 227 1.84 -1.34 19.65
CA CYS A 227 0.48 -1.65 19.22
C CYS A 227 -0.49 -1.58 20.41
N PRO A 228 -1.44 -0.60 20.45
CA PRO A 228 -2.33 -0.45 21.61
C PRO A 228 -3.22 -1.67 21.86
N PRO A 229 -3.86 -2.28 20.81
CA PRO A 229 -4.67 -3.47 20.99
C PRO A 229 -3.85 -4.77 21.10
N ARG A 230 -2.51 -4.71 21.10
CA ARG A 230 -1.64 -5.90 21.11
C ARG A 230 -2.00 -6.89 19.99
N ALA A 231 -2.25 -6.37 18.82
CA ALA A 231 -2.65 -7.17 17.66
C ALA A 231 -1.48 -7.80 16.89
N LEU A 232 -0.26 -7.29 17.08
CA LEU A 232 0.94 -7.76 16.36
C LEU A 232 1.72 -8.78 17.18
N PRO A 233 2.25 -9.85 16.56
CA PRO A 233 2.98 -10.92 17.25
C PRO A 233 4.39 -10.51 17.63
N PHE A 234 4.88 -11.05 18.76
CA PHE A 234 6.26 -10.91 19.23
C PHE A 234 7.17 -12.03 18.75
N GLY A 235 6.60 -13.22 18.53
CA GLY A 235 7.32 -14.44 18.16
C GLY A 235 7.86 -14.44 16.75
N ASP A 236 8.33 -15.60 16.34
CA ASP A 236 8.78 -15.90 14.97
C ASP A 236 7.61 -15.99 13.99
N PRO A 237 7.86 -15.90 12.67
CA PRO A 237 6.85 -16.19 11.67
C PRO A 237 6.33 -17.62 11.80
N GLU A 238 5.02 -17.79 11.71
CA GLU A 238 4.33 -19.08 11.81
C GLU A 238 3.28 -19.26 10.72
N GLU A 239 2.84 -20.50 10.48
CA GLU A 239 1.68 -20.78 9.65
C GLU A 239 0.41 -20.65 10.48
N GLY A 240 -0.49 -19.75 10.08
CA GLY A 240 -1.72 -19.49 10.81
C GLY A 240 -1.68 -18.26 11.68
N GLY A 241 -2.48 -18.25 12.76
CA GLY A 241 -2.65 -17.15 13.71
C GLY A 241 -4.00 -17.27 14.41
N ASP A 242 -4.17 -16.50 15.49
CA ASP A 242 -5.34 -16.58 16.39
C ASP A 242 -6.61 -15.91 15.82
N SER A 243 -6.53 -15.29 14.64
CA SER A 243 -7.62 -14.53 14.06
C SER A 243 -8.27 -15.29 12.91
N PRO A 244 -9.61 -15.32 12.80
CA PRO A 244 -10.30 -15.94 11.68
C PRO A 244 -9.97 -15.26 10.33
N SER A 245 -9.54 -13.99 10.34
CA SER A 245 -9.09 -13.28 9.14
C SER A 245 -7.65 -13.59 8.73
N THR A 246 -6.95 -14.48 9.44
CA THR A 246 -5.59 -14.88 9.08
C THR A 246 -5.59 -15.75 7.84
N ILE A 247 -4.82 -15.34 6.83
CA ILE A 247 -4.54 -16.16 5.65
C ILE A 247 -3.59 -17.29 6.07
N ARG A 248 -4.04 -18.53 5.89
CA ARG A 248 -3.32 -19.75 6.25
C ARG A 248 -2.49 -20.29 5.09
N GLY A 249 -1.62 -21.27 5.37
CA GLY A 249 -0.75 -21.89 4.36
C GLY A 249 0.44 -21.03 3.93
N VAL A 250 0.71 -19.94 4.65
CA VAL A 250 1.87 -19.06 4.46
C VAL A 250 2.54 -18.79 5.79
N ARG A 251 3.82 -19.11 5.89
CA ARG A 251 4.62 -18.79 7.07
C ARG A 251 4.95 -17.30 7.11
N LYS A 252 4.36 -16.58 8.05
CA LYS A 252 4.48 -15.12 8.21
C LYS A 252 4.17 -14.67 9.62
N TRP A 253 4.46 -13.42 9.94
CA TRP A 253 3.87 -12.77 11.11
C TRP A 253 2.42 -12.44 10.80
N SER A 254 1.50 -12.95 11.62
CA SER A 254 0.07 -12.72 11.45
C SER A 254 -0.44 -11.83 12.56
N ALA A 255 -1.00 -10.66 12.22
CA ALA A 255 -1.71 -9.85 13.21
C ALA A 255 -3.09 -10.43 13.48
N ASN A 256 -3.60 -10.19 14.68
CA ASN A 256 -5.01 -10.37 14.98
C ASN A 256 -5.79 -9.18 14.40
N CYS A 257 -6.38 -9.38 13.21
CA CYS A 257 -7.03 -8.31 12.46
C CYS A 257 -8.29 -7.80 13.16
N GLU A 258 -9.01 -8.65 13.90
CA GLU A 258 -10.20 -8.27 14.67
C GLU A 258 -9.83 -7.31 15.81
N LYS A 259 -8.76 -7.60 16.54
CA LYS A 259 -8.25 -6.67 17.57
C LYS A 259 -7.81 -5.35 16.96
N CYS A 260 -7.11 -5.40 15.83
CA CYS A 260 -6.64 -4.21 15.12
C CYS A 260 -7.82 -3.34 14.64
N PHE A 261 -8.76 -3.94 13.93
CA PHE A 261 -9.93 -3.24 13.41
C PHE A 261 -10.87 -2.73 14.51
N GLY A 262 -11.07 -3.52 15.58
CA GLY A 262 -11.83 -3.09 16.76
C GLY A 262 -11.23 -1.83 17.43
N PHE A 263 -9.92 -1.65 17.37
CA PHE A 263 -9.28 -0.42 17.82
C PHE A 263 -9.57 0.76 16.87
N TRP A 264 -9.56 0.55 15.55
CA TRP A 264 -9.95 1.59 14.58
C TRP A 264 -11.38 2.09 14.81
N ALA A 265 -12.30 1.15 15.03
CA ALA A 265 -13.70 1.48 15.32
C ALA A 265 -13.83 2.37 16.57
N LYS A 266 -13.07 2.08 17.64
CA LYS A 266 -13.02 2.91 18.87
C LYS A 266 -12.41 4.28 18.62
N LEU A 267 -11.41 4.38 17.75
CA LEU A 267 -10.79 5.65 17.36
C LEU A 267 -11.69 6.50 16.44
N ARG A 268 -12.68 5.88 15.80
CA ARG A 268 -13.46 6.48 14.70
C ARG A 268 -12.57 6.97 13.55
N SER A 269 -11.41 6.35 13.39
CA SER A 269 -10.42 6.64 12.36
C SER A 269 -9.49 5.43 12.21
N ASP A 270 -8.73 5.39 11.14
CA ASP A 270 -7.67 4.42 10.94
C ASP A 270 -6.51 4.60 11.94
N CYS A 271 -5.77 3.54 12.14
CA CYS A 271 -4.57 3.52 12.96
C CYS A 271 -3.41 2.91 12.17
N ALA A 272 -2.30 3.60 12.09
CA ALA A 272 -1.05 3.08 11.55
C ALA A 272 0.15 3.41 12.46
N ILE A 273 -0.04 3.28 13.78
CA ILE A 273 1.05 3.45 14.76
C ILE A 273 2.21 2.51 14.43
N CYS A 274 1.93 1.27 14.02
CA CYS A 274 2.95 0.30 13.63
C CYS A 274 3.78 0.74 12.41
N MET A 275 3.18 1.48 11.47
CA MET A 275 3.87 2.13 10.36
C MET A 275 4.73 3.30 10.87
N ARG A 276 4.12 4.22 11.65
CA ARG A 276 4.79 5.40 12.19
C ARG A 276 6.04 5.08 12.99
N VAL A 277 5.97 4.06 13.87
CA VAL A 277 7.10 3.71 14.75
C VAL A 277 8.13 2.81 14.09
N CYS A 278 7.89 2.33 12.87
CA CYS A 278 8.80 1.45 12.16
C CYS A 278 10.14 2.16 11.91
N PRO A 279 11.28 1.56 12.25
CA PRO A 279 12.58 2.17 12.00
C PRO A 279 12.85 2.47 10.51
N PHE A 280 12.21 1.74 9.60
CA PHE A 280 12.30 1.99 8.16
C PHE A 280 11.37 3.11 7.66
N ASN A 281 10.48 3.65 8.52
CA ASN A 281 9.69 4.83 8.21
C ASN A 281 10.55 6.10 8.35
N ARG A 282 11.44 6.34 7.38
CA ARG A 282 12.37 7.47 7.33
C ARG A 282 12.39 8.06 5.93
N SER A 283 12.74 9.34 5.84
CA SER A 283 13.29 9.90 4.61
C SER A 283 14.77 9.49 4.53
N TYR A 284 15.21 9.04 3.38
CA TYR A 284 16.61 8.68 3.15
C TYR A 284 17.40 9.78 2.44
N ASP A 285 16.96 11.02 2.56
CA ASP A 285 17.64 12.19 1.98
C ASP A 285 18.96 12.49 2.69
N ARG A 286 19.01 12.27 4.01
CA ARG A 286 20.21 12.47 4.81
C ARG A 286 21.18 11.30 4.69
N PHE A 287 22.47 11.61 4.66
CA PHE A 287 23.51 10.57 4.63
C PHE A 287 23.40 9.60 5.82
N ALA A 288 23.10 10.11 7.02
CA ALA A 288 22.93 9.30 8.22
C ALA A 288 21.84 8.24 8.09
N ASP A 289 20.69 8.57 7.46
CA ASP A 289 19.59 7.63 7.25
C ASP A 289 19.92 6.58 6.20
N ARG A 290 20.66 6.97 5.14
CA ARG A 290 21.18 6.01 4.14
C ARG A 290 22.20 5.05 4.75
N LEU A 291 23.10 5.56 5.61
CA LEU A 291 24.06 4.74 6.34
C LEU A 291 23.33 3.78 7.29
N TRP A 292 22.37 4.32 8.05
CA TRP A 292 21.54 3.49 8.96
C TRP A 292 20.86 2.35 8.19
N ARG A 293 20.23 2.62 7.04
CA ARG A 293 19.60 1.59 6.21
C ARG A 293 20.59 0.51 5.79
N ARG A 294 21.80 0.90 5.36
CA ARG A 294 22.86 -0.05 4.97
C ARG A 294 23.29 -0.95 6.15
N LEU A 295 23.36 -0.40 7.36
CA LEU A 295 23.63 -1.18 8.58
C LEU A 295 22.47 -2.12 8.91
N ALA A 296 21.23 -1.62 8.83
CA ALA A 296 20.01 -2.35 9.16
C ALA A 296 19.75 -3.54 8.22
N THR A 297 20.05 -3.39 6.95
CA THR A 297 19.87 -4.44 5.93
C THR A 297 21.09 -5.36 5.78
N GLY A 298 22.21 -5.02 6.40
CA GLY A 298 23.46 -5.77 6.38
C GLY A 298 23.69 -6.58 7.66
N ARG A 299 24.94 -6.95 7.89
CA ARG A 299 25.37 -7.75 9.06
C ARG A 299 25.37 -6.97 10.39
N TRP A 300 25.24 -5.64 10.34
CA TRP A 300 25.36 -4.76 11.50
C TRP A 300 23.98 -4.37 12.09
N ARG A 301 22.97 -5.25 11.98
CA ARG A 301 21.59 -5.02 12.42
C ARG A 301 21.48 -4.64 13.89
N ALA A 302 22.32 -5.23 14.75
CA ALA A 302 22.32 -4.88 16.18
C ALA A 302 22.69 -3.42 16.43
N LEU A 303 23.70 -2.91 15.71
CA LEU A 303 24.08 -1.50 15.77
C LEU A 303 23.00 -0.59 15.23
N ALA A 304 22.36 -0.98 14.13
CA ALA A 304 21.24 -0.23 13.57
C ALA A 304 20.04 -0.18 14.51
N ARG A 305 19.74 -1.25 15.27
CA ARG A 305 18.70 -1.23 16.32
C ARG A 305 19.05 -0.29 17.45
N TRP A 306 20.26 -0.41 18.00
CA TRP A 306 20.76 0.48 19.04
C TRP A 306 20.67 1.95 18.62
N TRP A 307 21.00 2.27 17.36
CA TRP A 307 20.84 3.58 16.77
C TRP A 307 19.36 4.00 16.73
N ALA A 308 18.47 3.16 16.16
CA ALA A 308 17.06 3.48 16.03
C ALA A 308 16.34 3.69 17.39
N GLU A 309 16.78 3.03 18.45
CA GLU A 309 16.26 3.22 19.80
C GLU A 309 16.57 4.62 20.35
N ARG A 310 17.74 5.19 20.00
CA ARG A 310 18.17 6.52 20.45
C ARG A 310 17.63 7.64 19.59
N TRP A 311 17.44 7.39 18.30
CA TRP A 311 16.88 8.33 17.35
C TRP A 311 15.61 7.73 16.70
N PRO A 312 14.50 7.71 17.44
CA PRO A 312 13.23 7.19 16.94
C PRO A 312 12.70 8.04 15.78
N ALA A 313 11.81 7.44 14.98
CA ALA A 313 11.07 8.16 13.96
C ALA A 313 10.31 9.34 14.58
N GLU A 314 10.22 10.43 13.84
CA GLU A 314 9.54 11.65 14.26
C GLU A 314 8.06 11.39 14.61
N ARG A 315 7.61 12.08 15.63
CA ARG A 315 6.20 12.13 16.04
C ARG A 315 5.78 13.58 16.12
N HIS A 316 4.70 13.90 15.42
CA HIS A 316 4.06 15.21 15.49
C HIS A 316 2.65 15.08 16.03
N THR A 317 2.14 16.15 16.63
CA THR A 317 0.71 16.25 16.91
C THR A 317 0.00 16.88 15.72
N ALA A 318 -1.30 16.64 15.58
CA ALA A 318 -2.07 17.30 14.52
C ALA A 318 -2.05 18.83 14.65
N SER A 319 -2.01 19.36 15.90
CA SER A 319 -1.89 20.80 16.14
C SER A 319 -0.56 21.36 15.65
N ASP A 320 0.56 20.63 15.82
CA ASP A 320 1.86 21.08 15.32
C ASP A 320 1.91 21.09 13.80
N TRP A 321 1.26 20.10 13.17
CA TRP A 321 1.15 20.05 11.70
C TRP A 321 0.38 21.26 11.16
N TRP A 322 -0.78 21.58 11.76
CA TRP A 322 -1.59 22.74 11.34
C TRP A 322 -0.86 24.08 11.53
N LYS A 323 -0.07 24.24 12.58
CA LYS A 323 0.76 25.43 12.79
C LYS A 323 1.79 25.55 11.66
N LYS A 324 2.57 24.51 11.41
CA LYS A 324 3.59 24.51 10.34
C LYS A 324 2.98 24.77 8.96
N ALA A 325 1.85 24.16 8.65
CA ALA A 325 1.15 24.36 7.39
C ALA A 325 0.61 25.81 7.22
N GLY A 326 0.26 26.49 8.31
CA GLY A 326 -0.12 27.91 8.29
C GLY A 326 1.07 28.82 8.09
N ASP A 327 2.21 28.53 8.73
CA ASP A 327 3.40 29.37 8.67
C ASP A 327 4.13 29.28 7.30
N SER A 328 4.02 28.14 6.59
CA SER A 328 4.62 27.98 5.25
C SER A 328 3.99 28.87 4.17
N ASN A 329 2.79 29.40 4.40
CA ASN A 329 2.12 30.33 3.48
C ASN A 329 2.34 31.82 3.81
N GLY A 330 3.09 32.14 4.89
CA GLY A 330 3.38 33.51 5.31
C GLY A 330 4.69 34.11 4.76
N GLY A 331 5.45 33.35 3.95
CA GLY A 331 6.78 33.75 3.48
C GLY A 331 6.90 34.14 2.00
N GLY A 332 5.81 34.59 1.37
CA GLY A 332 5.78 35.01 -0.03
C GLY A 332 4.97 36.29 -0.20
N GLY A 333 5.48 37.40 0.30
CA GLY A 333 5.02 38.76 0.04
C GLY A 333 6.14 39.58 -0.53
#